data_aa18223a93d7617c088cca9c6f7fb9d3
#
_entry.id   aa18223a93d7617c088cca9c6f7fb9d3
#
_cell.length_a   1.000
_cell.length_b   1.000
_cell.length_c   1.000
_cell.angle_alpha   90.00
_cell.angle_beta   90.00
_cell.angle_gamma   90.00
#
_symmetry.space_group_name_H-M   'P 1'
#
loop_
_entity.id
_entity.type
_entity.pdbx_description
1 polymer ?
#
loop_
_entity_poly.entity_id
_entity_poly.type
_entity_poly.pdbx_seq_one_letter_code
_entity_poly.pdbx_strand_id
1 'polypeptide(L)'
;MLICWGFSKAKVQSFWPYLLGPGVLCWVSFDLAGIHPALGLVPIVPCLPHAHTDLGIFAREELNRDDTLNAMMHWWKNPIEIILGLFGLANAGVVINTLGAGTYLVLFGLLVGKPVGICLFTLLAKSVFRLEIPSGMTMRHILLIGIISSIGFTVALFVSTAAFKGADQAILDGAKMGALLSFVGAPLSFIAAKFLKINSGKPDASTEQPS
;
A
#
# COMPACT_ATOMS: atom_id res chain seq x y z
N MET A 1 -3.32 13.84 18.92
CA MET A 1 -3.39 12.50 19.55
C MET A 1 -4.37 12.46 20.72
N LEU A 2 -4.29 13.32 21.75
CA LEU A 2 -5.20 13.29 22.90
C LEU A 2 -6.69 13.43 22.52
N ILE A 3 -7.02 14.32 21.58
CA ILE A 3 -8.39 14.52 21.07
C ILE A 3 -8.88 13.24 20.39
N CYS A 4 -8.04 12.62 19.58
CA CYS A 4 -8.37 11.38 18.87
C CYS A 4 -8.65 10.23 19.87
N TRP A 5 -7.80 10.11 20.89
CA TRP A 5 -8.01 9.14 21.96
C TRP A 5 -9.27 9.40 22.79
N GLY A 6 -9.60 10.70 23.03
CA GLY A 6 -10.86 11.10 23.65
C GLY A 6 -12.09 10.64 22.87
N PHE A 7 -12.09 10.84 21.55
CA PHE A 7 -13.18 10.37 20.68
C PHE A 7 -13.27 8.84 20.66
N SER A 8 -12.14 8.15 20.67
CA SER A 8 -12.08 6.68 20.75
C SER A 8 -12.70 6.17 22.05
N LYS A 9 -12.35 6.79 23.20
CA LYS A 9 -12.97 6.46 24.49
C LYS A 9 -14.48 6.77 24.55
N ALA A 10 -14.89 7.84 23.89
CA ALA A 10 -16.30 8.21 23.78
C ALA A 10 -17.09 7.31 22.81
N LYS A 11 -16.43 6.28 22.23
CA LYS A 11 -17.01 5.32 21.26
C LYS A 11 -17.73 5.99 20.09
N VAL A 12 -17.17 7.09 19.59
CA VAL A 12 -17.70 7.77 18.41
C VAL A 12 -17.50 6.86 17.20
N GLN A 13 -18.58 6.33 16.65
CA GLN A 13 -18.54 5.38 15.52
C GLN A 13 -18.40 6.07 14.16
N SER A 14 -18.58 7.38 14.06
CA SER A 14 -18.39 8.12 12.82
C SER A 14 -16.91 8.45 12.61
N PHE A 15 -16.39 8.23 11.40
CA PHE A 15 -15.00 8.59 11.06
C PHE A 15 -14.81 10.09 10.80
N TRP A 16 -15.87 10.83 10.48
CA TRP A 16 -15.79 12.26 10.13
C TRP A 16 -15.18 13.15 11.24
N PRO A 17 -15.56 13.00 12.52
CA PRO A 17 -14.93 13.78 13.59
C PRO A 17 -13.42 13.53 13.70
N TYR A 18 -12.97 12.29 13.47
CA TYR A 18 -11.54 11.94 13.48
C TYR A 18 -10.79 12.57 12.31
N LEU A 19 -11.41 12.60 11.13
CA LEU A 19 -10.80 13.13 9.93
C LEU A 19 -10.73 14.67 9.97
N LEU A 20 -11.85 15.34 10.29
CA LEU A 20 -11.96 16.80 10.25
C LEU A 20 -11.32 17.49 11.46
N GLY A 21 -11.33 16.85 12.63
CA GLY A 21 -10.70 17.39 13.84
C GLY A 21 -9.21 17.05 13.90
N PRO A 22 -8.85 15.94 14.55
CA PRO A 22 -7.44 15.58 14.71
C PRO A 22 -6.72 15.31 13.38
N GLY A 23 -7.44 14.91 12.31
CA GLY A 23 -6.88 14.70 10.98
C GLY A 23 -6.30 15.97 10.39
N VAL A 24 -7.09 17.02 10.32
CA VAL A 24 -6.65 18.33 9.81
C VAL A 24 -5.55 18.91 10.71
N LEU A 25 -5.69 18.80 12.04
CA LEU A 25 -4.67 19.30 12.96
C LEU A 25 -3.32 18.58 12.78
N CYS A 26 -3.32 17.26 12.63
CA CYS A 26 -2.09 16.50 12.36
C CYS A 26 -1.50 16.88 11.00
N TRP A 27 -2.33 17.05 9.98
CA TRP A 27 -1.90 17.44 8.64
C TRP A 27 -1.18 18.79 8.67
N VAL A 28 -1.81 19.82 9.27
CA VAL A 28 -1.20 21.16 9.42
C VAL A 28 0.07 21.10 10.29
N SER A 29 0.04 20.33 11.40
CA SER A 29 1.21 20.21 12.28
C SER A 29 2.40 19.56 11.59
N PHE A 30 2.17 18.58 10.72
CA PHE A 30 3.23 17.92 9.95
C PHE A 30 3.81 18.87 8.90
N ASP A 31 2.96 19.65 8.22
CA ASP A 31 3.40 20.65 7.26
C ASP A 31 4.29 21.72 7.93
N LEU A 32 3.85 22.26 9.07
CA LEU A 32 4.62 23.23 9.86
C LEU A 32 5.93 22.66 10.42
N ALA A 33 5.96 21.36 10.71
CA ALA A 33 7.17 20.66 11.20
C ALA A 33 8.14 20.27 10.08
N GLY A 34 7.83 20.57 8.81
CA GLY A 34 8.63 20.16 7.66
C GLY A 34 8.53 18.64 7.35
N ILE A 35 7.60 17.94 7.99
CA ILE A 35 7.30 16.55 7.68
C ILE A 35 6.26 16.52 6.55
N HIS A 36 6.39 15.56 5.64
CA HIS A 36 5.47 15.52 4.50
C HIS A 36 4.00 15.34 4.97
N PRO A 37 3.08 16.27 4.60
CA PRO A 37 1.70 16.28 5.10
C PRO A 37 0.90 15.00 4.81
N ALA A 38 1.27 14.24 3.78
CA ALA A 38 0.64 12.96 3.46
C ALA A 38 0.73 11.92 4.61
N LEU A 39 1.70 12.08 5.53
CA LEU A 39 1.83 11.23 6.71
C LEU A 39 0.92 11.66 7.87
N GLY A 40 0.21 12.77 7.74
CA GLY A 40 -0.61 13.35 8.82
C GLY A 40 -1.72 12.44 9.34
N LEU A 41 -2.24 11.53 8.52
CA LEU A 41 -3.26 10.56 8.94
C LEU A 41 -2.70 9.32 9.62
N VAL A 42 -1.42 9.00 9.45
CA VAL A 42 -0.79 7.79 10.01
C VAL A 42 -0.94 7.69 11.53
N PRO A 43 -0.73 8.76 12.33
CA PRO A 43 -0.91 8.68 13.77
C PRO A 43 -2.38 8.51 14.22
N ILE A 44 -3.35 8.78 13.34
CA ILE A 44 -4.76 8.75 13.67
C ILE A 44 -5.35 7.35 13.50
N VAL A 45 -4.84 6.59 12.51
CA VAL A 45 -5.33 5.24 12.19
C VAL A 45 -5.40 4.33 13.44
N PRO A 46 -4.39 4.23 14.31
CA PRO A 46 -4.46 3.41 15.51
C PRO A 46 -5.49 3.87 16.54
N CYS A 47 -5.95 5.12 16.45
CA CYS A 47 -6.95 5.67 17.38
C CYS A 47 -8.39 5.43 16.92
N LEU A 48 -8.59 5.05 15.65
CA LEU A 48 -9.92 4.73 15.14
C LEU A 48 -10.44 3.45 15.83
N PRO A 49 -11.71 3.43 16.29
CA PRO A 49 -12.31 2.21 16.79
C PRO A 49 -12.29 1.13 15.70
N HIS A 50 -11.72 -0.01 16.03
CA HIS A 50 -11.65 -1.19 15.16
C HIS A 50 -12.11 -2.43 15.93
N ALA A 51 -12.65 -3.40 15.23
CA ALA A 51 -13.10 -4.64 15.85
C ALA A 51 -11.89 -5.46 16.33
N HIS A 52 -12.00 -6.03 17.54
CA HIS A 52 -10.93 -6.83 18.16
C HIS A 52 -10.73 -8.23 17.59
N THR A 53 -11.43 -8.59 16.53
CA THR A 53 -11.29 -9.92 15.92
C THR A 53 -10.31 -9.84 14.76
N ASP A 54 -9.14 -10.39 15.01
CA ASP A 54 -8.01 -10.43 14.08
C ASP A 54 -8.23 -11.57 13.08
N LEU A 55 -8.96 -11.31 12.02
CA LEU A 55 -9.17 -12.27 10.92
C LEU A 55 -8.07 -12.21 9.86
N GLY A 56 -7.03 -11.39 10.11
CA GLY A 56 -5.89 -11.22 9.22
C GLY A 56 -6.20 -10.46 7.92
N ILE A 57 -5.16 -10.17 7.17
CA ILE A 57 -5.20 -9.37 5.93
C ILE A 57 -6.00 -10.08 4.80
N PHE A 58 -6.27 -11.36 4.95
CA PHE A 58 -6.96 -12.21 3.96
C PHE A 58 -8.41 -12.50 4.31
N ALA A 59 -8.92 -11.96 5.42
CA ALA A 59 -10.35 -12.01 5.67
C ALA A 59 -11.07 -11.29 4.54
N ARG A 60 -12.01 -11.96 3.88
CA ARG A 60 -12.96 -11.31 2.98
C ARG A 60 -13.49 -10.08 3.71
N GLU A 61 -13.55 -8.94 3.01
CA GLU A 61 -14.24 -7.75 3.52
C GLU A 61 -15.51 -8.24 4.20
N GLU A 62 -15.52 -8.23 5.52
CA GLU A 62 -16.73 -8.55 6.25
C GLU A 62 -17.67 -7.37 6.03
N LEU A 63 -18.46 -7.49 4.99
CA LEU A 63 -19.50 -6.55 4.57
C LEU A 63 -20.51 -6.20 5.69
N ASN A 64 -20.40 -6.83 6.84
CA ASN A 64 -21.40 -6.78 7.91
C ASN A 64 -20.83 -6.32 9.27
N ARG A 65 -19.65 -5.72 9.31
CA ARG A 65 -19.14 -5.08 10.55
C ARG A 65 -19.13 -3.58 10.37
N ASP A 66 -20.03 -2.93 11.10
CA ASP A 66 -20.14 -1.47 11.26
C ASP A 66 -18.95 -0.92 12.10
N ASP A 67 -17.74 -1.13 11.61
CA ASP A 67 -16.52 -0.63 12.22
C ASP A 67 -16.14 0.71 11.57
N THR A 68 -15.76 1.69 12.39
CA THR A 68 -15.43 3.05 11.95
C THR A 68 -14.33 3.07 10.88
N LEU A 69 -13.34 2.18 11.01
CA LEU A 69 -12.25 2.06 10.04
C LEU A 69 -12.76 1.50 8.71
N ASN A 70 -13.56 0.44 8.75
CA ASN A 70 -14.14 -0.17 7.54
C ASN A 70 -15.10 0.80 6.84
N ALA A 71 -15.94 1.52 7.59
CA ALA A 71 -16.82 2.54 7.04
C ALA A 71 -16.04 3.64 6.32
N MET A 72 -14.91 4.09 6.90
CA MET A 72 -14.01 5.04 6.28
C MET A 72 -13.39 4.48 4.99
N MET A 73 -12.87 3.27 5.02
CA MET A 73 -12.27 2.62 3.85
C MET A 73 -13.29 2.45 2.72
N HIS A 74 -14.51 2.04 3.05
CA HIS A 74 -15.58 1.82 2.08
C HIS A 74 -16.04 3.12 1.41
N TRP A 75 -16.21 4.19 2.21
CA TRP A 75 -16.63 5.49 1.70
C TRP A 75 -15.57 6.14 0.82
N TRP A 76 -14.30 6.05 1.21
CA TRP A 76 -13.18 6.65 0.48
C TRP A 76 -12.69 5.83 -0.71
N LYS A 77 -13.13 4.58 -0.89
CA LYS A 77 -12.68 3.71 -1.98
C LYS A 77 -12.79 4.38 -3.35
N ASN A 78 -14.01 4.77 -3.75
CA ASN A 78 -14.23 5.38 -5.07
C ASN A 78 -13.59 6.78 -5.22
N PRO A 79 -13.72 7.71 -4.26
CA PRO A 79 -13.02 9.00 -4.34
C PRO A 79 -11.50 8.86 -4.47
N ILE A 80 -10.88 7.93 -3.72
CA ILE A 80 -9.44 7.71 -3.79
C ILE A 80 -9.01 7.19 -5.15
N GLU A 81 -9.75 6.29 -5.78
CA GLU A 81 -9.43 5.79 -7.13
C GLU A 81 -9.40 6.93 -8.15
N ILE A 82 -10.37 7.84 -8.10
CA ILE A 82 -10.41 9.02 -8.98
C ILE A 82 -9.24 9.96 -8.68
N ILE A 83 -8.99 10.26 -7.40
CA ILE A 83 -7.88 11.14 -6.97
C ILE A 83 -6.54 10.54 -7.39
N LEU A 84 -6.33 9.23 -7.21
CA LEU A 84 -5.11 8.55 -7.64
C LEU A 84 -4.95 8.56 -9.16
N GLY A 85 -6.03 8.41 -9.91
CA GLY A 85 -6.03 8.54 -11.36
C GLY A 85 -5.60 9.95 -11.81
N LEU A 86 -6.19 10.99 -11.22
CA LEU A 86 -5.83 12.39 -11.48
C LEU A 86 -4.39 12.71 -11.03
N PHE A 87 -3.97 12.21 -9.88
CA PHE A 87 -2.59 12.34 -9.41
C PHE A 87 -1.61 11.68 -10.38
N GLY A 88 -1.92 10.46 -10.82
CA GLY A 88 -1.13 9.76 -11.83
C GLY A 88 -1.02 10.56 -13.11
N LEU A 89 -2.14 11.06 -13.62
CA LEU A 89 -2.19 11.88 -14.84
C LEU A 89 -1.36 13.16 -14.71
N ALA A 90 -1.50 13.88 -13.59
CA ALA A 90 -0.77 15.13 -13.33
C ALA A 90 0.74 14.91 -13.17
N ASN A 91 1.16 13.78 -12.61
CA ASN A 91 2.57 13.50 -12.32
C ASN A 91 3.26 12.60 -13.36
N ALA A 92 2.51 11.94 -14.23
CA ALA A 92 3.05 11.07 -15.27
C ALA A 92 3.66 11.80 -16.48
N GLY A 93 3.54 13.15 -16.53
CA GLY A 93 4.17 13.96 -17.56
C GLY A 93 5.70 13.87 -17.47
N VAL A 94 6.28 12.88 -18.12
CA VAL A 94 7.72 12.63 -18.18
C VAL A 94 8.19 12.76 -19.62
N VAL A 95 9.31 13.43 -19.82
CA VAL A 95 9.97 13.47 -21.13
C VAL A 95 10.57 12.08 -21.40
N ILE A 96 10.06 11.41 -22.44
CA ILE A 96 10.39 9.99 -22.75
C ILE A 96 11.90 9.77 -22.96
N ASN A 97 12.68 10.81 -23.18
CA ASN A 97 14.12 10.73 -23.48
C ASN A 97 15.05 10.81 -22.24
N THR A 98 14.51 10.81 -21.03
CA THR A 98 15.29 10.95 -19.79
C THR A 98 15.57 9.61 -19.12
N LEU A 99 16.18 8.67 -19.87
CA LEU A 99 16.73 7.46 -19.28
C LEU A 99 18.08 7.79 -18.61
N GLY A 100 18.08 7.81 -17.28
CA GLY A 100 19.27 8.14 -16.49
C GLY A 100 19.43 7.22 -15.27
N ALA A 101 20.42 7.52 -14.44
CA ALA A 101 20.69 6.75 -13.23
C ALA A 101 19.45 6.64 -12.32
N GLY A 102 18.64 7.70 -12.21
CA GLY A 102 17.40 7.71 -11.45
C GLY A 102 16.39 6.67 -11.95
N THR A 103 16.29 6.49 -13.28
CA THR A 103 15.39 5.49 -13.88
C THR A 103 15.77 4.07 -13.45
N TYR A 104 17.05 3.74 -13.60
CA TYR A 104 17.52 2.39 -13.26
C TYR A 104 17.46 2.10 -11.77
N LEU A 105 17.79 3.07 -10.91
CA LEU A 105 17.72 2.92 -9.46
C LEU A 105 16.29 2.65 -8.98
N VAL A 106 15.31 3.46 -9.44
CA VAL A 106 13.90 3.28 -9.07
C VAL A 106 13.35 1.98 -9.63
N LEU A 107 13.61 1.69 -10.90
CA LEU A 107 13.15 0.47 -11.56
C LEU A 107 13.72 -0.79 -10.87
N PHE A 108 15.02 -0.82 -10.58
CA PHE A 108 15.66 -1.92 -9.87
C PHE A 108 15.13 -2.07 -8.45
N GLY A 109 14.96 -0.95 -7.73
CA GLY A 109 14.34 -0.94 -6.40
C GLY A 109 12.93 -1.53 -6.40
N LEU A 110 12.13 -1.24 -7.41
CA LEU A 110 10.78 -1.76 -7.54
C LEU A 110 10.74 -3.22 -8.01
N LEU A 111 11.45 -3.56 -9.10
CA LEU A 111 11.37 -4.89 -9.71
C LEU A 111 12.16 -5.97 -8.95
N VAL A 112 13.23 -5.60 -8.26
CA VAL A 112 14.09 -6.53 -7.53
C VAL A 112 14.02 -6.26 -6.03
N GLY A 113 14.22 -5.04 -5.60
CA GLY A 113 14.25 -4.68 -4.17
C GLY A 113 12.97 -5.04 -3.43
N LYS A 114 11.81 -4.75 -4.00
CA LYS A 114 10.51 -5.06 -3.39
C LYS A 114 10.24 -6.57 -3.27
N PRO A 115 10.34 -7.39 -4.34
CA PRO A 115 10.16 -8.84 -4.21
C PRO A 115 11.16 -9.48 -3.24
N VAL A 116 12.43 -9.09 -3.31
CA VAL A 116 13.47 -9.60 -2.40
C VAL A 116 13.15 -9.18 -0.96
N GLY A 117 12.78 -7.92 -0.73
CA GLY A 117 12.42 -7.43 0.58
C GLY A 117 11.23 -8.18 1.18
N ILE A 118 10.15 -8.36 0.43
CA ILE A 118 8.97 -9.10 0.86
C ILE A 118 9.34 -10.56 1.24
N CYS A 119 10.09 -11.24 0.38
CA CYS A 119 10.52 -12.61 0.67
C CYS A 119 11.45 -12.69 1.89
N LEU A 120 12.41 -11.78 1.99
CA LEU A 120 13.39 -11.74 3.08
C LEU A 120 12.70 -11.47 4.42
N PHE A 121 11.85 -10.45 4.49
CA PHE A 121 11.14 -10.13 5.74
C PHE A 121 10.11 -11.19 6.12
N THR A 122 9.47 -11.86 5.15
CA THR A 122 8.59 -13.00 5.45
C THR A 122 9.39 -14.19 5.99
N LEU A 123 10.56 -14.48 5.42
CA LEU A 123 11.46 -15.52 5.94
C LEU A 123 11.93 -15.18 7.36
N LEU A 124 12.29 -13.92 7.59
CA LEU A 124 12.72 -13.44 8.90
C LEU A 124 11.57 -13.55 9.93
N ALA A 125 10.36 -13.18 9.54
CA ALA A 125 9.17 -13.31 10.37
C ALA A 125 8.91 -14.78 10.76
N LYS A 126 9.04 -15.69 9.79
CA LYS A 126 8.91 -17.14 10.04
C LYS A 126 10.04 -17.68 10.93
N SER A 127 11.28 -17.29 10.67
CA SER A 127 12.46 -17.84 11.35
C SER A 127 12.65 -17.27 12.76
N VAL A 128 12.53 -15.95 12.92
CA VAL A 128 12.83 -15.25 14.20
C VAL A 128 11.58 -15.18 15.07
N PHE A 129 10.45 -14.76 14.50
CA PHE A 129 9.20 -14.57 15.25
C PHE A 129 8.32 -15.81 15.26
N ARG A 130 8.74 -16.92 14.59
CA ARG A 130 8.00 -18.19 14.50
C ARG A 130 6.56 -18.02 14.03
N LEU A 131 6.31 -16.99 13.20
CA LEU A 131 5.00 -16.76 12.63
C LEU A 131 4.71 -17.79 11.53
N GLU A 132 3.50 -18.30 11.52
CA GLU A 132 3.07 -19.26 10.51
C GLU A 132 2.62 -18.53 9.24
N ILE A 133 2.97 -19.12 8.09
CA ILE A 133 2.44 -18.66 6.81
C ILE A 133 0.98 -19.13 6.72
N PRO A 134 0.04 -18.30 6.25
CA PRO A 134 -1.37 -18.69 6.12
C PRO A 134 -1.54 -20.03 5.40
N SER A 135 -2.49 -20.82 5.86
CA SER A 135 -2.79 -22.14 5.30
C SER A 135 -3.06 -22.05 3.79
N GLY A 136 -2.45 -22.95 3.01
CA GLY A 136 -2.54 -22.95 1.54
C GLY A 136 -1.53 -22.05 0.83
N MET A 137 -0.75 -21.21 1.54
CA MET A 137 0.30 -20.40 0.95
C MET A 137 1.68 -21.04 1.08
N THR A 138 2.49 -20.90 0.06
CA THR A 138 3.89 -21.33 0.04
C THR A 138 4.80 -20.14 -0.29
N MET A 139 6.12 -20.30 -0.09
CA MET A 139 7.09 -19.26 -0.46
C MET A 139 7.02 -18.87 -1.94
N ARG A 140 6.55 -19.74 -2.83
CA ARG A 140 6.31 -19.43 -4.24
C ARG A 140 5.20 -18.41 -4.41
N HIS A 141 4.12 -18.50 -3.61
CA HIS A 141 3.03 -17.52 -3.60
C HIS A 141 3.53 -16.17 -3.07
N ILE A 142 4.37 -16.16 -2.04
CA ILE A 142 4.97 -14.95 -1.47
C ILE A 142 5.87 -14.26 -2.50
N LEU A 143 6.69 -15.02 -3.22
CA LEU A 143 7.50 -14.48 -4.32
C LEU A 143 6.62 -13.87 -5.41
N LEU A 144 5.54 -14.55 -5.81
CA LEU A 144 4.60 -14.02 -6.79
C LEU A 144 3.95 -12.72 -6.31
N ILE A 145 3.51 -12.67 -5.05
CA ILE A 145 2.97 -11.45 -4.43
C ILE A 145 4.02 -10.34 -4.46
N GLY A 146 5.28 -10.66 -4.18
CA GLY A 146 6.39 -9.72 -4.29
C GLY A 146 6.53 -9.13 -5.70
N ILE A 147 6.45 -9.97 -6.73
CA ILE A 147 6.54 -9.55 -8.13
C ILE A 147 5.31 -8.69 -8.52
N ILE A 148 4.10 -9.07 -8.11
CA ILE A 148 2.90 -8.26 -8.34
C ILE A 148 3.05 -6.90 -7.64
N SER A 149 3.54 -6.90 -6.41
CA SER A 149 3.77 -5.68 -5.62
C SER A 149 4.85 -4.78 -6.22
N SER A 150 5.69 -5.28 -7.16
CA SER A 150 6.70 -4.46 -7.83
C SER A 150 6.12 -3.35 -8.69
N ILE A 151 4.82 -3.46 -9.07
CA ILE A 151 4.07 -2.39 -9.70
C ILE A 151 3.85 -1.30 -8.64
N GLY A 152 4.72 -0.29 -8.63
CA GLY A 152 4.76 0.72 -7.59
C GLY A 152 4.53 2.15 -8.10
N PHE A 153 3.79 2.32 -9.19
CA PHE A 153 3.66 3.57 -9.92
C PHE A 153 3.31 4.78 -9.04
N THR A 154 2.17 4.75 -8.35
CA THR A 154 1.65 5.90 -7.60
C THR A 154 2.53 6.29 -6.42
N VAL A 155 2.95 5.31 -5.62
CA VAL A 155 3.81 5.55 -4.46
C VAL A 155 5.22 5.96 -4.90
N ALA A 156 5.75 5.35 -5.95
CA ALA A 156 7.07 5.70 -6.48
C ALA A 156 7.08 7.12 -7.06
N LEU A 157 6.02 7.55 -7.77
CA LEU A 157 5.89 8.94 -8.22
C LEU A 157 5.88 9.91 -7.04
N PHE A 158 5.06 9.62 -6.02
CA PHE A 158 4.99 10.44 -4.82
C PHE A 158 6.33 10.53 -4.09
N VAL A 159 6.98 9.40 -3.85
CA VAL A 159 8.29 9.34 -3.17
C VAL A 159 9.36 10.06 -4.01
N SER A 160 9.35 9.90 -5.32
CA SER A 160 10.29 10.60 -6.21
C SER A 160 10.14 12.11 -6.13
N THR A 161 8.90 12.62 -6.16
CA THR A 161 8.65 14.07 -6.05
C THR A 161 9.03 14.61 -4.68
N ALA A 162 8.85 13.85 -3.62
CA ALA A 162 9.21 14.25 -2.26
C ALA A 162 10.74 14.17 -2.01
N ALA A 163 11.37 13.07 -2.45
CA ALA A 163 12.79 12.81 -2.20
C ALA A 163 13.72 13.70 -3.04
N PHE A 164 13.31 14.02 -4.26
CA PHE A 164 14.10 14.84 -5.19
C PHE A 164 13.62 16.30 -5.26
N LYS A 165 12.88 16.77 -4.27
CA LYS A 165 12.46 18.16 -4.13
C LYS A 165 13.71 19.07 -4.06
N GLY A 166 13.94 19.86 -5.11
CA GLY A 166 15.12 20.74 -5.21
C GLY A 166 16.37 20.10 -5.85
N ALA A 167 16.30 18.84 -6.27
CA ALA A 167 17.33 18.20 -7.10
C ALA A 167 17.20 18.62 -8.58
N ASP A 168 18.19 18.20 -9.38
CA ASP A 168 18.16 18.41 -10.82
C ASP A 168 16.92 17.75 -11.44
N GLN A 169 16.22 18.50 -12.30
CA GLN A 169 14.99 18.08 -12.95
C GLN A 169 15.20 16.75 -13.73
N ALA A 170 16.36 16.57 -14.32
CA ALA A 170 16.71 15.35 -15.06
C ALA A 170 16.69 14.10 -14.16
N ILE A 171 17.11 14.22 -12.90
CA ILE A 171 17.07 13.12 -11.92
C ILE A 171 15.63 12.80 -11.54
N LEU A 172 14.81 13.82 -11.30
CA LEU A 172 13.41 13.66 -10.97
C LEU A 172 12.64 12.99 -12.12
N ASP A 173 12.84 13.47 -13.35
CA ASP A 173 12.18 12.91 -14.54
C ASP A 173 12.64 11.47 -14.79
N GLY A 174 13.92 11.19 -14.60
CA GLY A 174 14.44 9.82 -14.63
C GLY A 174 13.79 8.90 -13.58
N ALA A 175 13.64 9.37 -12.36
CA ALA A 175 12.99 8.60 -11.29
C ALA A 175 11.50 8.33 -11.60
N LYS A 176 10.78 9.31 -12.12
CA LYS A 176 9.39 9.16 -12.59
C LYS A 176 9.29 8.16 -13.75
N MET A 177 10.23 8.19 -14.68
CA MET A 177 10.31 7.22 -15.78
C MET A 177 10.53 5.79 -15.24
N GLY A 178 11.39 5.62 -14.23
CA GLY A 178 11.58 4.33 -13.56
C GLY A 178 10.27 3.81 -12.92
N ALA A 179 9.50 4.70 -12.30
CA ALA A 179 8.20 4.38 -11.75
C ALA A 179 7.19 3.95 -12.83
N LEU A 180 7.15 4.64 -13.97
CA LEU A 180 6.34 4.26 -15.14
C LEU A 180 6.72 2.88 -15.67
N LEU A 181 8.02 2.65 -15.87
CA LEU A 181 8.51 1.37 -16.37
C LEU A 181 8.22 0.19 -15.43
N SER A 182 7.93 0.45 -14.15
CA SER A 182 7.54 -0.62 -13.20
C SER A 182 6.27 -1.38 -13.61
N PHE A 183 5.45 -0.83 -14.52
CA PHE A 183 4.31 -1.57 -15.10
C PHE A 183 4.73 -2.85 -15.84
N VAL A 184 6.01 -2.97 -16.26
CA VAL A 184 6.57 -4.23 -16.78
C VAL A 184 6.46 -5.36 -15.73
N GLY A 185 6.36 -5.05 -14.47
CA GLY A 185 6.04 -6.02 -13.41
C GLY A 185 4.74 -6.80 -13.65
N ALA A 186 3.75 -6.22 -14.34
CA ALA A 186 2.50 -6.89 -14.63
C ALA A 186 2.71 -8.12 -15.56
N PRO A 187 3.22 -8.00 -16.79
CA PRO A 187 3.50 -9.17 -17.62
C PRO A 187 4.49 -10.12 -16.96
N LEU A 188 5.50 -9.62 -16.22
CA LEU A 188 6.44 -10.46 -15.48
C LEU A 188 5.72 -11.32 -14.42
N SER A 189 4.70 -10.80 -13.76
CA SER A 189 3.93 -11.57 -12.77
C SER A 189 3.17 -12.74 -13.40
N PHE A 190 2.60 -12.57 -14.59
CA PHE A 190 1.95 -13.66 -15.33
C PHE A 190 2.95 -14.74 -15.76
N ILE A 191 4.12 -14.32 -16.24
CA ILE A 191 5.21 -15.24 -16.61
C ILE A 191 5.67 -16.00 -15.37
N ALA A 192 5.92 -15.29 -14.27
CA ALA A 192 6.35 -15.88 -13.00
C ALA A 192 5.31 -16.88 -12.45
N ALA A 193 4.01 -16.55 -12.49
CA ALA A 193 2.94 -17.45 -12.08
C ALA A 193 2.97 -18.77 -12.85
N LYS A 194 3.19 -18.70 -14.17
CA LYS A 194 3.29 -19.87 -15.03
C LYS A 194 4.55 -20.72 -14.72
N PHE A 195 5.70 -20.07 -14.50
CA PHE A 195 6.93 -20.78 -14.13
C PHE A 195 6.88 -21.40 -12.75
N LEU A 196 6.25 -20.72 -11.78
CA LEU A 196 6.09 -21.20 -10.41
C LEU A 196 4.98 -22.28 -10.31
N LYS A 197 4.30 -22.60 -11.42
CA LYS A 197 3.18 -23.56 -11.49
C LYS A 197 2.11 -23.27 -10.44
N ILE A 198 1.82 -22.00 -10.21
CA ILE A 198 0.75 -21.56 -9.34
C ILE A 198 -0.54 -21.61 -10.16
N ASN A 199 -1.29 -22.71 -10.01
CA ASN A 199 -2.63 -22.82 -10.58
C ASN A 199 -3.59 -21.97 -9.72
N SER A 200 -4.54 -21.29 -10.39
CA SER A 200 -5.72 -20.76 -9.72
C SER A 200 -6.50 -21.99 -9.18
N GLY A 201 -6.25 -22.37 -7.93
CA GLY A 201 -7.08 -23.34 -7.24
C GLY A 201 -8.50 -22.80 -7.27
N LYS A 202 -9.43 -23.50 -7.92
CA LYS A 202 -10.84 -23.31 -7.65
C LYS A 202 -11.01 -23.41 -6.14
N PRO A 203 -11.75 -22.52 -5.48
CA PRO A 203 -12.11 -22.73 -4.08
C PRO A 203 -12.74 -24.12 -4.00
N ASP A 204 -12.16 -24.99 -3.17
CA ASP A 204 -12.76 -26.29 -2.91
C ASP A 204 -14.16 -26.04 -2.38
N ALA A 205 -15.15 -26.42 -3.16
CA ALA A 205 -16.58 -26.34 -2.83
C ALA A 205 -16.99 -27.24 -1.65
N SER A 206 -16.01 -27.82 -0.96
CA SER A 206 -16.21 -28.79 0.14
C SER A 206 -16.23 -28.14 1.53
N THR A 207 -16.17 -26.81 1.65
CA THR A 207 -16.16 -26.14 2.98
C THR A 207 -17.46 -25.38 3.28
N GLU A 208 -18.49 -25.50 2.43
CA GLU A 208 -19.85 -25.10 2.78
C GLU A 208 -20.62 -26.28 3.35
N GLN A 209 -20.36 -26.62 4.61
CA GLN A 209 -21.34 -27.35 5.41
C GLN A 209 -21.97 -26.38 6.40
N PRO A 210 -23.30 -26.12 6.27
CA PRO A 210 -24.06 -25.40 7.28
C PRO A 210 -24.38 -26.38 8.43
N SER A 211 -24.00 -25.99 9.62
CA SER A 211 -24.61 -26.53 10.86
C SER A 211 -24.98 -25.39 11.77
#